data_b07f111b61dd054f7ff6a9c33cc10242
#
_entry.id   b07f111b61dd054f7ff6a9c33cc10242
#
_cell.length_a   1.000
_cell.length_b   1.000
_cell.length_c   1.000
_cell.angle_alpha   90.00
_cell.angle_beta   90.00
_cell.angle_gamma   90.00
#
_symmetry.space_group_name_H-M   'P 1'
#
loop_
_entity.id
_entity.type
_entity.pdbx_description
1 polymer ?
#
loop_
_entity_poly.entity_id
_entity_poly.type
_entity_poly.pdbx_seq_one_letter_code
_entity_poly.pdbx_strand_id
1 'polypeptide(L)'
;MSFQSLLFIFPFVLVHSLFALQVNEQVPIFQAVDSKGSKWNSQNFRGQKHLLIYFYPAAMTGGCTKQACAYRDDYKKWKKNGVEIVAVSGDMPSNLALFKEVENLPFTLLSDPEGKLARLFDVPTTSGGVIEKLFKGEKFKLERGVTTKRWTFLLSKQGKLIYKNEKVNASKDSEIVMEFLTNKK
;
A
#
# COMPACT_ATOMS: atom_id res chain seq x y z
N MET A 1 -48.47 -28.16 -30.79
CA MET A 1 -47.41 -27.24 -31.23
C MET A 1 -46.73 -26.72 -29.98
N SER A 2 -45.56 -27.27 -29.68
CA SER A 2 -44.80 -26.94 -28.46
C SER A 2 -43.73 -25.90 -28.79
N PHE A 3 -43.83 -24.71 -28.16
CA PHE A 3 -42.82 -23.66 -28.26
C PHE A 3 -41.75 -23.93 -27.23
N GLN A 4 -40.57 -24.40 -27.66
CA GLN A 4 -39.37 -24.47 -26.85
C GLN A 4 -38.71 -23.10 -26.85
N SER A 5 -38.76 -22.41 -25.71
CA SER A 5 -38.03 -21.16 -25.48
C SER A 5 -36.54 -21.51 -25.22
N LEU A 6 -35.71 -21.15 -26.19
CA LEU A 6 -34.25 -21.27 -26.07
C LEU A 6 -33.71 -20.10 -25.21
N LEU A 7 -33.32 -20.40 -23.97
CA LEU A 7 -32.65 -19.43 -23.09
C LEU A 7 -31.19 -19.26 -23.54
N PHE A 8 -30.87 -18.15 -24.18
CA PHE A 8 -29.50 -17.77 -24.47
C PHE A 8 -28.84 -17.25 -23.18
N ILE A 9 -28.02 -18.09 -22.55
CA ILE A 9 -27.13 -17.67 -21.49
C ILE A 9 -25.88 -16.99 -22.15
N PHE A 10 -25.87 -15.65 -22.11
CA PHE A 10 -24.68 -14.90 -22.48
C PHE A 10 -23.63 -15.08 -21.37
N PRO A 11 -22.42 -15.58 -21.66
CA PRO A 11 -21.35 -15.59 -20.67
C PRO A 11 -20.94 -14.14 -20.41
N PHE A 12 -21.09 -13.69 -19.18
CA PHE A 12 -20.56 -12.40 -18.73
C PHE A 12 -19.04 -12.51 -18.65
N VAL A 13 -18.37 -12.20 -19.77
CA VAL A 13 -16.92 -12.12 -19.81
C VAL A 13 -16.52 -10.89 -19.03
N LEU A 14 -15.97 -11.11 -17.83
CA LEU A 14 -15.36 -10.07 -17.02
C LEU A 14 -14.07 -9.61 -17.75
N VAL A 15 -14.20 -8.60 -18.60
CA VAL A 15 -13.06 -7.94 -19.22
C VAL A 15 -12.29 -7.24 -18.11
N HIS A 16 -11.24 -7.87 -17.60
CA HIS A 16 -10.27 -7.19 -16.76
C HIS A 16 -9.61 -6.11 -17.61
N SER A 17 -9.94 -4.87 -17.34
CA SER A 17 -9.35 -3.72 -18.00
C SER A 17 -7.82 -3.75 -17.83
N LEU A 18 -7.09 -3.81 -18.94
CA LEU A 18 -5.62 -3.69 -19.01
C LEU A 18 -5.15 -2.23 -18.81
N PHE A 19 -6.02 -1.37 -18.29
CA PHE A 19 -5.70 0.03 -18.06
C PHE A 19 -5.18 0.22 -16.63
N ALA A 20 -4.09 1.00 -16.52
CA ALA A 20 -3.52 1.42 -15.25
C ALA A 20 -4.59 2.09 -14.37
N LEU A 21 -4.58 1.78 -13.06
CA LEU A 21 -5.52 2.32 -12.09
C LEU A 21 -5.50 3.86 -12.08
N GLN A 22 -6.66 4.46 -12.40
CA GLN A 22 -6.83 5.90 -12.56
C GLN A 22 -7.55 6.55 -11.36
N VAL A 23 -7.31 7.84 -11.18
CA VAL A 23 -8.07 8.65 -10.19
C VAL A 23 -9.56 8.59 -10.53
N ASN A 24 -10.41 8.45 -9.51
CA ASN A 24 -11.85 8.22 -9.50
C ASN A 24 -12.29 6.76 -9.76
N GLU A 25 -11.39 5.84 -10.04
CA GLU A 25 -11.74 4.42 -10.13
C GLU A 25 -11.92 3.77 -8.76
N GLN A 26 -12.75 2.75 -8.72
CA GLN A 26 -13.00 1.94 -7.53
C GLN A 26 -11.88 0.93 -7.36
N VAL A 27 -11.15 1.00 -6.26
CA VAL A 27 -10.14 -0.01 -5.92
C VAL A 27 -10.84 -1.23 -5.32
N PRO A 28 -10.59 -2.45 -5.81
CA PRO A 28 -11.12 -3.67 -5.20
C PRO A 28 -10.71 -3.81 -3.73
N ILE A 29 -11.46 -4.62 -2.97
CA ILE A 29 -11.04 -5.03 -1.63
C ILE A 29 -9.80 -5.92 -1.78
N PHE A 30 -8.79 -5.67 -0.97
CA PHE A 30 -7.55 -6.43 -0.98
C PHE A 30 -7.13 -6.86 0.42
N GLN A 31 -6.33 -7.90 0.47
CA GLN A 31 -5.78 -8.48 1.69
C GLN A 31 -4.27 -8.62 1.56
N ALA A 32 -3.58 -8.57 2.70
CA ALA A 32 -2.15 -8.79 2.79
C ALA A 32 -1.80 -9.36 4.17
N VAL A 33 -0.53 -9.66 4.38
CA VAL A 33 0.02 -10.04 5.68
C VAL A 33 0.74 -8.82 6.27
N ASP A 34 0.49 -8.53 7.53
CA ASP A 34 1.16 -7.43 8.23
C ASP A 34 2.53 -7.85 8.80
N SER A 35 3.22 -6.89 9.44
CA SER A 35 4.52 -7.11 10.08
C SER A 35 4.51 -8.13 11.22
N LYS A 36 3.35 -8.54 11.72
CA LYS A 36 3.18 -9.57 12.76
C LYS A 36 2.84 -10.95 12.17
N GLY A 37 2.73 -11.07 10.85
CA GLY A 37 2.25 -12.27 10.18
C GLY A 37 0.73 -12.42 10.19
N SER A 38 -0.01 -11.40 10.63
CA SER A 38 -1.46 -11.44 10.72
C SER A 38 -2.13 -11.00 9.42
N LYS A 39 -3.29 -11.57 9.12
CA LYS A 39 -4.10 -11.16 7.96
C LYS A 39 -4.64 -9.75 8.16
N TRP A 40 -4.40 -8.89 7.19
CA TRP A 40 -4.93 -7.55 7.11
C TRP A 40 -5.91 -7.42 5.93
N ASN A 41 -6.98 -6.64 6.09
CA ASN A 41 -8.01 -6.50 5.07
C ASN A 41 -8.46 -5.04 4.93
N SER A 42 -8.43 -4.52 3.70
CA SER A 42 -8.86 -3.15 3.38
C SER A 42 -10.34 -2.90 3.65
N GLN A 43 -11.17 -3.95 3.67
CA GLN A 43 -12.60 -3.87 3.98
C GLN A 43 -12.87 -3.25 5.36
N ASN A 44 -11.98 -3.45 6.32
CA ASN A 44 -12.15 -2.96 7.69
C ASN A 44 -12.17 -1.42 7.80
N PHE A 45 -11.72 -0.72 6.77
CA PHE A 45 -11.64 0.75 6.73
C PHE A 45 -12.68 1.37 5.80
N ARG A 46 -13.30 0.55 4.94
CA ARG A 46 -14.30 1.03 3.99
C ARG A 46 -15.54 1.57 4.69
N GLY A 47 -16.00 2.74 4.27
CA GLY A 47 -17.10 3.48 4.90
C GLY A 47 -16.70 4.30 6.13
N GLN A 48 -15.53 4.04 6.72
CA GLN A 48 -15.10 4.64 7.99
C GLN A 48 -13.97 5.66 7.80
N LYS A 49 -12.90 5.27 7.12
CA LYS A 49 -11.68 6.06 6.98
C LYS A 49 -11.23 6.17 5.53
N HIS A 50 -10.51 7.24 5.21
CA HIS A 50 -9.63 7.27 4.06
C HIS A 50 -8.49 6.28 4.28
N LEU A 51 -7.96 5.68 3.21
CA LEU A 51 -6.83 4.78 3.27
C LEU A 51 -5.67 5.35 2.46
N LEU A 52 -4.61 5.77 3.14
CA LEU A 52 -3.36 6.16 2.52
C LEU A 52 -2.49 4.91 2.38
N ILE A 53 -2.04 4.64 1.16
CA ILE A 53 -1.20 3.50 0.82
C ILE A 53 0.05 4.03 0.16
N TYR A 54 1.22 3.75 0.72
CA TYR A 54 2.45 4.06 0.03
C TYR A 54 3.32 2.81 -0.15
N PHE A 55 3.82 2.65 -1.37
CA PHE A 55 4.79 1.63 -1.73
C PHE A 55 6.20 2.17 -1.59
N TYR A 56 7.10 1.36 -1.06
CA TYR A 56 8.51 1.73 -0.91
C TYR A 56 9.43 0.56 -1.24
N PRO A 57 10.66 0.84 -1.77
CA PRO A 57 11.55 -0.19 -2.29
C PRO A 57 12.04 -1.25 -1.29
N ALA A 58 12.46 -0.83 -0.09
CA ALA A 58 13.06 -1.74 0.90
C ALA A 58 13.08 -1.13 2.30
N ALA A 59 12.72 -1.92 3.30
CA ALA A 59 12.79 -1.56 4.70
C ALA A 59 14.22 -1.19 5.13
N MET A 60 14.35 -0.27 6.11
CA MET A 60 15.62 0.16 6.71
C MET A 60 16.64 0.77 5.71
N THR A 61 16.20 1.26 4.55
CA THR A 61 17.06 2.03 3.62
C THR A 61 16.79 3.52 3.73
N GLY A 62 17.80 4.35 3.48
CA GLY A 62 17.80 5.78 3.82
C GLY A 62 16.56 6.56 3.34
N GLY A 63 16.16 6.45 2.06
CA GLY A 63 14.98 7.13 1.53
C GLY A 63 13.66 6.55 2.07
N CYS A 64 13.60 5.23 2.31
CA CYS A 64 12.42 4.58 2.84
C CYS A 64 12.21 4.94 4.32
N THR A 65 13.30 5.00 5.09
CA THR A 65 13.27 5.48 6.48
C THR A 65 12.82 6.94 6.55
N LYS A 66 13.34 7.82 5.68
CA LYS A 66 12.90 9.22 5.63
C LYS A 66 11.40 9.36 5.39
N GLN A 67 10.84 8.60 4.44
CA GLN A 67 9.41 8.61 4.16
C GLN A 67 8.59 8.09 5.36
N ALA A 68 8.99 6.96 5.93
CA ALA A 68 8.31 6.36 7.07
C ALA A 68 8.31 7.30 8.29
N CYS A 69 9.45 7.94 8.60
CA CYS A 69 9.55 8.92 9.68
C CYS A 69 8.68 10.15 9.44
N ALA A 70 8.59 10.67 8.22
CA ALA A 70 7.72 11.80 7.91
C ALA A 70 6.23 11.46 8.21
N TYR A 71 5.77 10.27 7.82
CA TYR A 71 4.41 9.80 8.15
C TYR A 71 4.22 9.53 9.65
N ARG A 72 5.25 9.00 10.35
CA ARG A 72 5.23 8.81 11.81
C ARG A 72 5.06 10.14 12.54
N ASP A 73 5.87 11.13 12.18
CA ASP A 73 5.90 12.42 12.86
C ASP A 73 4.57 13.18 12.68
N ASP A 74 3.91 13.03 11.54
CA ASP A 74 2.59 13.57 11.24
C ASP A 74 1.42 12.65 11.64
N TYR A 75 1.66 11.48 12.25
CA TYR A 75 0.63 10.45 12.45
C TYR A 75 -0.61 10.92 13.19
N LYS A 76 -0.45 11.77 14.22
CA LYS A 76 -1.59 12.35 14.96
C LYS A 76 -2.47 13.21 14.05
N LYS A 77 -1.89 13.98 13.11
CA LYS A 77 -2.61 14.79 12.13
C LYS A 77 -3.40 13.89 11.17
N TRP A 78 -2.79 12.81 10.70
CA TRP A 78 -3.44 11.82 9.83
C TRP A 78 -4.66 11.20 10.50
N LYS A 79 -4.52 10.73 11.74
CA LYS A 79 -5.66 10.19 12.52
C LYS A 79 -6.77 11.20 12.72
N LYS A 80 -6.45 12.44 13.05
CA LYS A 80 -7.44 13.54 13.22
C LYS A 80 -8.23 13.78 11.93
N ASN A 81 -7.62 13.59 10.77
CA ASN A 81 -8.28 13.73 9.47
C ASN A 81 -8.99 12.45 8.99
N GLY A 82 -9.11 11.42 9.84
CA GLY A 82 -9.82 10.19 9.52
C GLY A 82 -9.10 9.33 8.47
N VAL A 83 -7.77 9.35 8.46
CA VAL A 83 -6.94 8.58 7.54
C VAL A 83 -6.27 7.43 8.27
N GLU A 84 -6.35 6.23 7.71
CA GLU A 84 -5.50 5.10 8.06
C GLU A 84 -4.33 5.04 7.10
N ILE A 85 -3.13 4.77 7.64
CA ILE A 85 -1.90 4.67 6.85
C ILE A 85 -1.47 3.21 6.78
N VAL A 86 -1.18 2.74 5.58
CA VAL A 86 -0.51 1.46 5.34
C VAL A 86 0.69 1.66 4.42
N ALA A 87 1.81 1.06 4.77
CA ALA A 87 3.02 1.05 3.96
C ALA A 87 3.24 -0.35 3.39
N VAL A 88 3.60 -0.45 2.12
CA VAL A 88 3.70 -1.72 1.39
C VAL A 88 5.10 -1.86 0.79
N SER A 89 5.71 -3.01 0.99
CA SER A 89 6.96 -3.38 0.29
C SER A 89 7.03 -4.89 0.08
N GLY A 90 7.97 -5.32 -0.75
CA GLY A 90 8.24 -6.74 -0.96
C GLY A 90 9.01 -7.40 0.17
N ASP A 91 9.28 -6.72 1.28
CA ASP A 91 10.00 -7.26 2.43
C ASP A 91 9.19 -8.34 3.16
N MET A 92 9.88 -9.33 3.71
CA MET A 92 9.27 -10.36 4.55
C MET A 92 8.71 -9.76 5.85
N PRO A 93 7.66 -10.36 6.47
CA PRO A 93 7.05 -9.83 7.69
C PRO A 93 8.04 -9.55 8.83
N SER A 94 9.05 -10.42 9.02
CA SER A 94 10.09 -10.23 10.03
C SER A 94 10.91 -8.95 9.83
N ASN A 95 11.22 -8.61 8.57
CA ASN A 95 11.94 -7.36 8.25
C ASN A 95 11.08 -6.14 8.56
N LEU A 96 9.78 -6.23 8.26
CA LEU A 96 8.83 -5.16 8.57
C LEU A 96 8.65 -4.99 10.07
N ALA A 97 8.66 -6.09 10.84
CA ALA A 97 8.62 -6.03 12.31
C ALA A 97 9.83 -5.30 12.87
N LEU A 98 11.03 -5.64 12.40
CA LEU A 98 12.27 -4.96 12.78
C LEU A 98 12.23 -3.47 12.40
N PHE A 99 11.85 -3.15 11.17
CA PHE A 99 11.74 -1.76 10.71
C PHE A 99 10.76 -0.95 11.56
N LYS A 100 9.61 -1.55 11.89
CA LYS A 100 8.59 -0.94 12.75
C LYS A 100 9.11 -0.66 14.15
N GLU A 101 9.88 -1.59 14.74
CA GLU A 101 10.51 -1.44 16.04
C GLU A 101 11.58 -0.34 16.02
N VAL A 102 12.52 -0.42 15.08
CA VAL A 102 13.67 0.51 14.99
C VAL A 102 13.22 1.96 14.85
N GLU A 103 12.23 2.20 13.99
CA GLU A 103 11.76 3.55 13.67
C GLU A 103 10.51 3.96 14.48
N ASN A 104 10.03 3.13 15.41
CA ASN A 104 8.82 3.37 16.21
C ASN A 104 7.60 3.74 15.34
N LEU A 105 7.35 3.00 14.25
CA LEU A 105 6.29 3.31 13.30
C LEU A 105 4.91 2.94 13.87
N PRO A 106 3.98 3.89 14.03
CA PRO A 106 2.67 3.66 14.67
C PRO A 106 1.61 3.06 13.73
N PHE A 107 1.90 2.95 12.43
CA PHE A 107 0.97 2.48 11.42
C PHE A 107 1.31 1.06 10.93
N THR A 108 0.45 0.50 10.08
CA THR A 108 0.60 -0.85 9.55
C THR A 108 1.61 -0.91 8.42
N LEU A 109 2.50 -1.91 8.48
CA LEU A 109 3.38 -2.29 7.38
C LEU A 109 2.88 -3.62 6.81
N LEU A 110 2.69 -3.67 5.48
CA LEU A 110 2.19 -4.83 4.74
C LEU A 110 3.30 -5.47 3.91
N SER A 111 3.40 -6.77 3.99
CA SER A 111 4.34 -7.60 3.23
C SER A 111 3.70 -8.01 1.90
N ASP A 112 4.39 -7.72 0.79
CA ASP A 112 3.99 -8.08 -0.57
C ASP A 112 5.15 -8.74 -1.35
N PRO A 113 5.74 -9.84 -0.85
CA PRO A 113 6.93 -10.45 -1.45
C PRO A 113 6.68 -11.00 -2.87
N GLU A 114 5.45 -11.32 -3.20
CA GLU A 114 5.05 -11.78 -4.53
C GLU A 114 4.60 -10.63 -5.46
N GLY A 115 4.55 -9.39 -4.98
CA GLY A 115 4.11 -8.23 -5.75
C GLY A 115 2.62 -8.25 -6.12
N LYS A 116 1.78 -8.92 -5.33
CA LYS A 116 0.33 -8.99 -5.60
C LYS A 116 -0.35 -7.63 -5.47
N LEU A 117 -0.04 -6.91 -4.38
CA LEU A 117 -0.54 -5.55 -4.19
C LEU A 117 0.10 -4.58 -5.19
N ALA A 118 1.40 -4.72 -5.45
CA ALA A 118 2.07 -3.91 -6.46
C ALA A 118 1.35 -4.02 -7.82
N ARG A 119 1.01 -5.23 -8.27
CA ARG A 119 0.22 -5.43 -9.50
C ARG A 119 -1.18 -4.84 -9.43
N LEU A 120 -1.88 -4.97 -8.30
CA LEU A 120 -3.22 -4.40 -8.13
C LEU A 120 -3.23 -2.87 -8.28
N PHE A 121 -2.15 -2.21 -7.84
CA PHE A 121 -1.98 -0.76 -7.91
C PHE A 121 -1.11 -0.29 -9.10
N ASP A 122 -0.76 -1.20 -10.01
CA ASP A 122 0.12 -0.95 -11.17
C ASP A 122 1.50 -0.39 -10.80
N VAL A 123 1.96 -0.66 -9.59
CA VAL A 123 3.28 -0.21 -9.13
C VAL A 123 4.36 -1.08 -9.77
N PRO A 124 5.29 -0.50 -10.53
CA PRO A 124 6.37 -1.27 -11.15
C PRO A 124 7.25 -1.95 -10.11
N THR A 125 7.65 -3.19 -10.41
CA THR A 125 8.53 -3.99 -9.57
C THR A 125 9.76 -4.45 -10.35
N THR A 126 10.83 -4.72 -9.60
CA THR A 126 12.02 -5.44 -10.06
C THR A 126 12.28 -6.62 -9.13
N SER A 127 13.27 -7.45 -9.45
CA SER A 127 13.68 -8.56 -8.58
C SER A 127 13.96 -8.07 -7.17
N GLY A 128 13.62 -8.89 -6.21
CA GLY A 128 13.93 -8.68 -4.79
C GLY A 128 15.42 -8.78 -4.49
N GLY A 129 15.75 -9.08 -3.26
CA GLY A 129 17.13 -9.24 -2.85
C GLY A 129 17.28 -9.30 -1.34
N VAL A 130 18.53 -9.42 -0.89
CA VAL A 130 18.89 -9.45 0.51
C VAL A 130 19.83 -8.29 0.81
N ILE A 131 19.59 -7.58 1.90
CA ILE A 131 20.53 -6.59 2.45
C ILE A 131 20.87 -6.95 3.88
N GLU A 132 22.07 -6.63 4.32
CA GLU A 132 22.48 -6.78 5.72
C GLU A 132 22.38 -5.44 6.44
N LYS A 133 21.88 -5.47 7.65
CA LYS A 133 21.80 -4.33 8.56
C LYS A 133 22.30 -4.68 9.94
N LEU A 134 23.02 -3.76 10.56
CA LEU A 134 23.42 -3.85 11.95
C LEU A 134 22.41 -3.07 12.81
N PHE A 135 21.88 -3.73 13.84
CA PHE A 135 21.01 -3.09 14.82
C PHE A 135 21.30 -3.65 16.21
N LYS A 136 21.54 -2.79 17.20
CA LYS A 136 21.91 -3.16 18.59
C LYS A 136 23.08 -4.16 18.67
N GLY A 137 24.03 -4.08 17.73
CA GLY A 137 25.20 -4.98 17.69
C GLY A 137 24.97 -6.30 16.97
N GLU A 138 23.74 -6.60 16.54
CA GLU A 138 23.38 -7.82 15.80
C GLU A 138 23.22 -7.55 14.31
N LYS A 139 23.63 -8.52 13.48
CA LYS A 139 23.46 -8.48 12.03
C LYS A 139 22.14 -9.12 11.65
N PHE A 140 21.33 -8.37 10.89
CA PHE A 140 20.06 -8.85 10.34
C PHE A 140 20.15 -8.97 8.81
N LYS A 141 19.68 -10.08 8.28
CA LYS A 141 19.48 -10.27 6.85
C LYS A 141 18.02 -9.90 6.52
N LEU A 142 17.86 -8.86 5.72
CA LEU A 142 16.54 -8.36 5.30
C LEU A 142 16.28 -8.84 3.88
N GLU A 143 15.42 -9.82 3.77
CA GLU A 143 15.05 -10.45 2.50
C GLU A 143 13.74 -9.83 1.96
N ARG A 144 13.67 -9.63 0.66
CA ARG A 144 12.46 -9.23 -0.05
C ARG A 144 12.31 -9.99 -1.37
N GLY A 145 11.07 -10.35 -1.70
CA GLY A 145 10.78 -11.08 -2.92
C GLY A 145 10.75 -10.19 -4.17
N VAL A 146 10.24 -8.96 -4.04
CA VAL A 146 10.24 -7.92 -5.08
C VAL A 146 10.72 -6.59 -4.52
N THR A 147 11.22 -5.71 -5.39
CA THR A 147 11.53 -4.32 -5.08
C THR A 147 10.54 -3.42 -5.83
N THR A 148 9.67 -2.71 -5.12
CA THR A 148 8.67 -1.83 -5.71
C THR A 148 9.24 -0.45 -6.04
N LYS A 149 8.65 0.27 -7.00
CA LYS A 149 8.84 1.72 -7.11
C LYS A 149 8.17 2.42 -5.92
N ARG A 150 8.58 3.65 -5.65
CA ARG A 150 8.01 4.49 -4.61
C ARG A 150 6.82 5.26 -5.17
N TRP A 151 5.62 4.81 -4.87
CA TRP A 151 4.37 5.43 -5.27
C TRP A 151 3.46 5.61 -4.07
N THR A 152 2.60 6.64 -4.11
CA THR A 152 1.65 6.93 -3.03
C THR A 152 0.26 7.10 -3.58
N PHE A 153 -0.71 6.53 -2.87
CA PHE A 153 -2.13 6.52 -3.21
C PHE A 153 -2.96 6.96 -2.01
N LEU A 154 -4.06 7.65 -2.26
CA LEU A 154 -5.07 7.91 -1.24
C LEU A 154 -6.43 7.44 -1.75
N LEU A 155 -7.08 6.59 -0.99
CA LEU A 155 -8.44 6.14 -1.25
C LEU A 155 -9.43 6.92 -0.39
N SER A 156 -10.59 7.25 -0.97
CA SER A 156 -11.72 7.80 -0.22
C SER A 156 -12.27 6.73 0.75
N LYS A 157 -13.13 7.14 1.68
CA LYS A 157 -13.85 6.22 2.56
C LYS A 157 -14.64 5.15 1.79
N GLN A 158 -15.13 5.47 0.59
CA GLN A 158 -15.84 4.54 -0.29
C GLN A 158 -14.89 3.62 -1.05
N GLY A 159 -13.57 3.84 -0.97
CA GLY A 159 -12.53 3.06 -1.64
C GLY A 159 -12.28 3.47 -3.08
N LYS A 160 -12.69 4.68 -3.49
CA LYS A 160 -12.26 5.26 -4.77
C LYS A 160 -10.86 5.83 -4.65
N LEU A 161 -10.03 5.66 -5.65
CA LEU A 161 -8.74 6.33 -5.74
C LEU A 161 -8.95 7.83 -5.94
N ILE A 162 -8.51 8.65 -5.00
CA ILE A 162 -8.66 10.11 -5.05
C ILE A 162 -7.33 10.86 -5.25
N TYR A 163 -6.21 10.17 -5.05
CA TYR A 163 -4.87 10.71 -5.26
C TYR A 163 -3.91 9.60 -5.66
N LYS A 164 -3.02 9.89 -6.62
CA LYS A 164 -1.94 9.01 -7.08
C LYS A 164 -0.70 9.86 -7.35
N ASN A 165 0.45 9.44 -6.82
CA ASN A 165 1.74 10.06 -7.08
C ASN A 165 2.78 8.99 -7.41
N GLU A 166 3.34 9.07 -8.61
CA GLU A 166 4.34 8.15 -9.14
C GLU A 166 5.78 8.70 -9.01
N LYS A 167 5.90 10.00 -8.64
CA LYS A 167 7.18 10.72 -8.51
C LYS A 167 7.37 11.24 -7.09
N VAL A 168 7.37 10.32 -6.13
CA VAL A 168 7.36 10.62 -4.70
C VAL A 168 8.71 11.14 -4.22
N ASN A 169 8.70 12.33 -3.62
CA ASN A 169 9.80 12.80 -2.77
C ASN A 169 9.61 12.25 -1.35
N ALA A 170 10.50 11.34 -0.94
CA ALA A 170 10.36 10.60 0.31
C ALA A 170 10.23 11.47 1.57
N SER A 171 10.91 12.61 1.63
CA SER A 171 10.87 13.50 2.81
C SER A 171 9.68 14.46 2.81
N LYS A 172 8.99 14.65 1.68
CA LYS A 172 7.88 15.60 1.50
C LYS A 172 6.54 14.93 1.27
N ASP A 173 6.52 13.62 1.15
CA ASP A 173 5.32 12.88 0.74
C ASP A 173 4.15 13.07 1.72
N SER A 174 4.41 12.97 3.03
CA SER A 174 3.38 13.19 4.06
C SER A 174 2.77 14.58 3.97
N GLU A 175 3.60 15.62 3.82
CA GLU A 175 3.17 17.02 3.69
C GLU A 175 2.30 17.22 2.44
N ILE A 176 2.78 16.78 1.27
CA ILE A 176 2.09 16.95 -0.02
C ILE A 176 0.71 16.27 -0.02
N VAL A 177 0.62 15.04 0.47
CA VAL A 177 -0.65 14.31 0.50
C VAL A 177 -1.61 14.91 1.54
N MET A 178 -1.08 15.45 2.66
CA MET A 178 -1.89 16.13 3.66
C MET A 178 -2.49 17.43 3.10
N GLU A 179 -1.71 18.23 2.38
CA GLU A 179 -2.19 19.43 1.70
C GLU A 179 -3.28 19.08 0.68
N PHE A 180 -3.09 18.06 -0.14
CA PHE A 180 -4.12 17.60 -1.06
C PHE A 180 -5.43 17.24 -0.34
N LEU A 181 -5.36 16.50 0.76
CA LEU A 181 -6.54 16.08 1.52
C LEU A 181 -7.27 17.28 2.16
N THR A 182 -6.53 18.27 2.67
CA THR A 182 -7.11 19.42 3.36
C THR A 182 -7.66 20.47 2.41
N ASN A 183 -7.06 20.64 1.23
CA ASN A 183 -7.53 21.61 0.21
C ASN A 183 -8.77 21.11 -0.57
N LYS A 184 -9.16 19.84 -0.43
CA LYS A 184 -10.40 19.27 -1.01
C LYS A 184 -11.61 19.32 -0.07
N LYS A 185 -11.45 19.84 1.14
CA LYS A 185 -12.57 20.09 2.07
C LYS A 185 -13.16 21.46 1.81
#